data_d2075ad61c2766b8901bfba674018b1b
#
_entry.id   d2075ad61c2766b8901bfba674018b1b
#
_cell.length_a   1.000
_cell.length_b   1.000
_cell.length_c   1.000
_cell.angle_alpha   90.00
_cell.angle_beta   90.00
_cell.angle_gamma   90.00
#
_symmetry.space_group_name_H-M   'P 1'
#
loop_
_entity.id
_entity.type
_entity.pdbx_description
1 polymer ?
#
loop_
_entity_poly.entity_id
_entity_poly.type
_entity_poly.pdbx_seq_one_letter_code
_entity_poly.pdbx_strand_id
1 'polypeptide(L)'
;MFMGDRPKRRNFLLLVRFLLVFALLIALYSVLFHTLMLYEGQEFTWFTGVYWTLTVMSTLGFGDITFHTDLGRVFSTVVLLSGTLFMLILLPFTFLQFFWTPWIAAQNAARIPRQLQDDMTNHVIITRQDFLTRALIDRLKQFQYPYVLVATDPDEAVRLHDEGMSVIAGDLDDPETYERARVDNASLVVSTNSDQVSTNVAATVRSIAEDVDIVAIADTPASVDILELAGCTQVLQLADM
;
A
#
# COMPACT_ATOMS: atom_id res chain seq x y z
N MET A 1 6.20 -15.39 -8.89
CA MET A 1 6.67 -15.45 -7.50
C MET A 1 7.92 -14.59 -7.22
N PHE A 2 8.05 -13.35 -7.71
CA PHE A 2 9.26 -12.55 -7.45
C PHE A 2 9.08 -11.02 -7.42
N MET A 3 7.89 -10.45 -7.33
CA MET A 3 7.72 -8.99 -7.28
C MET A 3 7.22 -8.40 -5.95
N GLY A 4 6.89 -9.23 -4.94
CA GLY A 4 6.36 -8.76 -3.64
C GLY A 4 7.37 -8.25 -2.60
N ASP A 5 8.67 -8.50 -2.74
CA ASP A 5 9.65 -8.24 -1.67
C ASP A 5 10.41 -6.90 -1.75
N ARG A 6 10.40 -6.23 -2.90
CA ARG A 6 11.17 -4.99 -3.08
C ARG A 6 10.69 -3.80 -2.23
N PRO A 7 9.38 -3.51 -2.10
CA PRO A 7 8.93 -2.40 -1.27
C PRO A 7 9.15 -2.66 0.23
N LYS A 8 8.92 -3.87 0.71
CA LYS A 8 9.14 -4.25 2.13
C LYS A 8 10.59 -4.10 2.55
N ARG A 9 11.53 -4.56 1.72
CA ARG A 9 12.97 -4.46 1.98
C ARG A 9 13.45 -3.01 1.98
N ARG A 10 12.96 -2.18 1.06
CA ARG A 10 13.30 -0.75 1.01
C ARG A 10 12.82 -0.01 2.26
N ASN A 11 11.59 -0.27 2.67
CA ASN A 11 11.02 0.34 3.87
C ASN A 11 11.78 -0.09 5.13
N PHE A 12 12.11 -1.36 5.28
CA PHE A 12 12.93 -1.86 6.38
C PHE A 12 14.30 -1.19 6.44
N LEU A 13 14.98 -1.03 5.30
CA LEU A 13 16.27 -0.34 5.23
C LEU A 13 16.17 1.14 5.63
N LEU A 14 15.08 1.82 5.28
CA LEU A 14 14.84 3.20 5.70
C LEU A 14 14.62 3.31 7.22
N LEU A 15 13.88 2.37 7.82
CA LEU A 15 13.71 2.30 9.27
C LEU A 15 15.06 2.07 9.98
N VAL A 16 15.84 1.10 9.52
CA VAL A 16 17.19 0.82 10.08
C VAL A 16 18.09 2.05 9.95
N ARG A 17 18.07 2.72 8.79
CA ARG A 17 18.84 3.95 8.58
C ARG A 17 18.40 5.07 9.54
N PHE A 18 17.11 5.25 9.75
CA PHE A 18 16.57 6.22 10.70
C PHE A 18 17.04 5.92 12.13
N LEU A 19 16.90 4.66 12.59
CA LEU A 19 17.34 4.25 13.92
C LEU A 19 18.85 4.40 14.11
N LEU A 20 19.63 4.13 13.07
CA LEU A 20 21.08 4.31 13.09
C LEU A 20 21.48 5.79 13.20
N VAL A 21 20.83 6.68 12.45
CA VAL A 21 21.04 8.13 12.54
C VAL A 21 20.66 8.62 13.94
N PHE A 22 19.56 8.15 14.50
CA PHE A 22 19.12 8.50 15.84
C PHE A 22 20.10 8.04 16.92
N ALA A 23 20.58 6.80 16.83
CA ALA A 23 21.60 6.26 17.74
C ALA A 23 22.93 7.02 17.65
N LEU A 24 23.34 7.38 16.43
CA LEU A 24 24.55 8.18 16.19
C LEU A 24 24.41 9.59 16.75
N LEU A 25 23.24 10.20 16.67
CA LEU A 25 22.94 11.49 17.26
C LEU A 25 23.05 11.44 18.80
N ILE A 26 22.48 10.42 19.44
CA ILE A 26 22.61 10.19 20.89
C ILE A 26 24.08 10.02 21.28
N ALA A 27 24.83 9.23 20.55
CA ALA A 27 26.26 9.01 20.81
C ALA A 27 27.05 10.33 20.68
N LEU A 28 26.80 11.10 19.63
CA LEU A 28 27.43 12.39 19.40
C LEU A 28 27.15 13.36 20.57
N TYR A 29 25.90 13.49 20.98
CA TYR A 29 25.53 14.38 22.08
C TYR A 29 26.08 13.89 23.43
N SER A 30 26.16 12.58 23.65
CA SER A 30 26.78 12.03 24.86
C SER A 30 28.26 12.33 24.93
N VAL A 31 28.99 12.30 23.80
CA VAL A 31 30.41 12.70 23.73
C VAL A 31 30.56 14.20 23.98
N LEU A 32 29.74 15.05 23.36
CA LEU A 32 29.76 16.50 23.56
C LEU A 32 29.39 16.86 24.98
N PHE A 33 28.40 16.20 25.59
CA PHE A 33 28.08 16.37 27.01
C PHE A 33 29.30 16.10 27.89
N HIS A 34 29.98 14.98 27.67
CA HIS A 34 31.16 14.62 28.49
C HIS A 34 32.28 15.64 28.37
N THR A 35 32.58 16.09 27.13
CA THR A 35 33.63 17.10 26.90
C THR A 35 33.27 18.46 27.52
N LEU A 36 32.02 18.89 27.44
CA LEU A 36 31.57 20.15 28.03
C LEU A 36 31.54 20.12 29.56
N MET A 37 31.11 18.98 30.15
CA MET A 37 31.15 18.83 31.62
C MET A 37 32.55 18.79 32.16
N LEU A 38 33.50 18.14 31.47
CA LEU A 38 34.94 18.24 31.84
C LEU A 38 35.45 19.69 31.75
N TYR A 39 35.01 20.47 30.77
CA TYR A 39 35.37 21.89 30.66
C TYR A 39 34.82 22.72 31.84
N GLU A 40 33.64 22.35 32.37
CA GLU A 40 33.08 22.97 33.60
C GLU A 40 33.68 22.41 34.91
N GLY A 41 34.64 21.49 34.81
CA GLY A 41 35.31 20.90 35.97
C GLY A 41 34.47 19.82 36.67
N GLN A 42 33.47 19.27 35.98
CA GLN A 42 32.60 18.20 36.48
C GLN A 42 32.95 16.89 35.79
N GLU A 43 33.11 15.83 36.57
CA GLU A 43 33.39 14.49 36.05
C GLU A 43 32.15 13.60 36.15
N PHE A 44 31.69 13.08 35.01
CA PHE A 44 30.57 12.15 34.91
C PHE A 44 31.00 10.89 34.16
N THR A 45 30.27 9.79 34.40
CA THR A 45 30.48 8.57 33.65
C THR A 45 29.90 8.70 32.22
N TRP A 46 30.37 7.91 31.29
CA TRP A 46 29.84 7.84 29.92
C TRP A 46 28.34 7.54 29.87
N PHE A 47 27.89 6.66 30.79
CA PHE A 47 26.48 6.33 30.91
C PHE A 47 25.61 7.53 31.32
N THR A 48 26.13 8.39 32.17
CA THR A 48 25.46 9.64 32.56
C THR A 48 25.25 10.57 31.36
N GLY A 49 26.19 10.64 30.40
CA GLY A 49 26.02 11.37 29.15
C GLY A 49 24.86 10.87 28.30
N VAL A 50 24.71 9.55 28.16
CA VAL A 50 23.56 8.94 27.45
C VAL A 50 22.24 9.24 28.17
N TYR A 51 22.23 9.07 29.48
CA TYR A 51 21.05 9.36 30.33
C TYR A 51 20.61 10.83 30.16
N TRP A 52 21.55 11.77 30.33
CA TRP A 52 21.27 13.21 30.21
C TRP A 52 20.76 13.54 28.79
N THR A 53 21.42 13.03 27.77
CA THR A 53 21.00 13.26 26.39
C THR A 53 19.54 12.78 26.15
N LEU A 54 19.20 11.59 26.60
CA LEU A 54 17.85 11.04 26.44
C LEU A 54 16.80 11.82 27.23
N THR A 55 17.11 12.25 28.46
CA THR A 55 16.19 13.02 29.30
C THR A 55 15.92 14.40 28.72
N VAL A 56 16.93 15.06 28.12
CA VAL A 56 16.77 16.35 27.45
C VAL A 56 16.04 16.19 26.13
N MET A 57 16.42 15.20 25.30
CA MET A 57 15.76 14.94 24.01
C MET A 57 14.29 14.58 24.15
N SER A 58 13.92 13.85 25.23
CA SER A 58 12.53 13.50 25.56
C SER A 58 11.73 14.64 26.19
N THR A 59 12.34 15.80 26.39
CA THR A 59 11.76 16.96 27.12
C THR A 59 11.42 16.68 28.60
N LEU A 60 11.91 15.56 29.14
CA LEU A 60 11.66 15.18 30.53
C LEU A 60 12.43 16.09 31.51
N GLY A 61 13.72 16.34 31.23
CA GLY A 61 14.56 17.35 31.87
C GLY A 61 14.45 17.36 33.39
N PHE A 62 14.83 16.30 34.09
CA PHE A 62 14.72 16.21 35.57
C PHE A 62 15.46 17.36 36.32
N GLY A 63 16.46 18.00 35.69
CA GLY A 63 17.20 19.09 36.30
C GLY A 63 18.22 18.64 37.35
N ASP A 64 18.48 17.35 37.45
CA ASP A 64 19.49 16.75 38.33
C ASP A 64 20.90 17.01 37.88
N ILE A 65 21.11 17.19 36.56
CA ILE A 65 22.38 17.52 35.94
C ILE A 65 22.17 18.70 35.00
N THR A 66 22.83 19.84 35.26
CA THR A 66 22.65 21.04 34.49
C THR A 66 24.00 21.71 34.20
N PHE A 67 24.09 22.37 33.03
CA PHE A 67 25.23 23.23 32.69
C PHE A 67 25.14 24.61 33.38
N HIS A 68 26.26 25.13 33.79
CA HIS A 68 26.37 26.44 34.42
C HIS A 68 26.86 27.51 33.46
N THR A 69 27.61 27.14 32.41
CA THR A 69 28.09 28.06 31.38
C THR A 69 27.05 28.35 30.31
N ASP A 70 27.16 29.50 29.65
CA ASP A 70 26.30 29.86 28.54
C ASP A 70 26.49 28.90 27.32
N LEU A 71 27.74 28.44 27.12
CA LEU A 71 28.04 27.44 26.09
C LEU A 71 27.26 26.13 26.34
N GLY A 72 27.26 25.63 27.56
CA GLY A 72 26.49 24.44 27.96
C GLY A 72 24.98 24.65 27.82
N ARG A 73 24.46 25.85 28.12
CA ARG A 73 23.03 26.18 27.91
C ARG A 73 22.64 26.22 26.45
N VAL A 74 23.49 26.79 25.57
CA VAL A 74 23.27 26.76 24.12
C VAL A 74 23.27 25.31 23.61
N PHE A 75 24.25 24.51 24.05
CA PHE A 75 24.29 23.07 23.71
C PHE A 75 23.02 22.35 24.16
N SER A 76 22.57 22.57 25.40
CA SER A 76 21.31 21.99 25.91
C SER A 76 20.11 22.39 25.05
N THR A 77 20.05 23.62 24.57
CA THR A 77 18.98 24.10 23.69
C THR A 77 19.01 23.38 22.33
N VAL A 78 20.19 23.17 21.75
CA VAL A 78 20.36 22.43 20.49
C VAL A 78 19.94 20.99 20.67
N VAL A 79 20.33 20.32 21.75
CA VAL A 79 19.93 18.94 22.06
C VAL A 79 18.42 18.85 22.25
N LEU A 80 17.83 19.80 22.99
CA LEU A 80 16.38 19.85 23.21
C LEU A 80 15.61 19.99 21.90
N LEU A 81 15.95 20.98 21.07
CA LEU A 81 15.22 21.23 19.81
C LEU A 81 15.36 20.10 18.82
N SER A 82 16.57 19.58 18.63
CA SER A 82 16.79 18.43 17.76
C SER A 82 16.15 17.15 18.30
N GLY A 83 16.24 16.92 19.62
CA GLY A 83 15.62 15.79 20.30
C GLY A 83 14.11 15.79 20.17
N THR A 84 13.47 16.94 20.41
CA THR A 84 12.02 17.12 20.23
C THR A 84 11.61 16.77 18.80
N LEU A 85 12.34 17.23 17.81
CA LEU A 85 12.08 16.91 16.42
C LEU A 85 12.17 15.38 16.16
N PHE A 86 13.27 14.76 16.59
CA PHE A 86 13.49 13.33 16.32
C PHE A 86 12.59 12.43 17.15
N MET A 87 12.44 12.69 18.43
CA MET A 87 11.75 11.79 19.35
C MET A 87 10.23 11.98 19.39
N LEU A 88 9.75 13.23 19.35
CA LEU A 88 8.31 13.51 19.43
C LEU A 88 7.63 13.57 18.06
N ILE A 89 8.35 13.92 17.00
CA ILE A 89 7.78 14.07 15.67
C ILE A 89 8.15 12.88 14.79
N LEU A 90 9.46 12.70 14.52
CA LEU A 90 9.90 11.71 13.53
C LEU A 90 9.72 10.26 13.97
N LEU A 91 9.91 9.95 15.26
CA LEU A 91 9.80 8.57 15.75
C LEU A 91 8.35 8.05 15.70
N PRO A 92 7.32 8.77 16.21
CA PRO A 92 5.92 8.34 16.05
C PRO A 92 5.49 8.28 14.59
N PHE A 93 5.94 9.25 13.75
CA PHE A 93 5.63 9.24 12.32
C PHE A 93 6.22 8.03 11.62
N THR A 94 7.46 7.68 11.96
CA THR A 94 8.14 6.48 11.46
C THR A 94 7.40 5.21 11.88
N PHE A 95 6.95 5.15 13.14
CA PHE A 95 6.15 4.02 13.62
C PHE A 95 4.83 3.87 12.84
N LEU A 96 4.09 4.97 12.64
CA LEU A 96 2.86 4.97 11.86
C LEU A 96 3.09 4.49 10.43
N GLN A 97 4.14 4.99 9.78
CA GLN A 97 4.45 4.66 8.39
C GLN A 97 4.89 3.20 8.20
N PHE A 98 5.69 2.64 9.12
CA PHE A 98 6.28 1.31 8.93
C PHE A 98 5.49 0.17 9.58
N PHE A 99 4.69 0.44 10.60
CA PHE A 99 3.93 -0.58 11.32
C PHE A 99 2.42 -0.45 11.12
N TRP A 100 1.88 0.75 11.30
CA TRP A 100 0.44 0.96 11.27
C TRP A 100 -0.16 0.83 9.87
N THR A 101 0.43 1.49 8.88
CA THR A 101 -0.06 1.46 7.50
C THR A 101 -0.06 0.04 6.89
N PRO A 102 1.05 -0.74 6.97
CA PRO A 102 1.04 -2.12 6.46
C PRO A 102 0.09 -3.04 7.23
N TRP A 103 -0.09 -2.79 8.53
CA TRP A 103 -0.99 -3.60 9.36
C TRP A 103 -2.46 -3.37 8.98
N ILE A 104 -2.87 -2.11 8.76
CA ILE A 104 -4.22 -1.80 8.27
C ILE A 104 -4.44 -2.40 6.88
N ALA A 105 -3.48 -2.24 5.96
CA ALA A 105 -3.57 -2.83 4.62
C ALA A 105 -3.74 -4.36 4.68
N ALA A 106 -3.02 -5.05 5.57
CA ALA A 106 -3.16 -6.49 5.77
C ALA A 106 -4.54 -6.87 6.36
N GLN A 107 -5.06 -6.07 7.29
CA GLN A 107 -6.41 -6.28 7.84
C GLN A 107 -7.50 -6.06 6.78
N ASN A 108 -7.36 -5.00 5.97
CA ASN A 108 -8.29 -4.71 4.90
C ASN A 108 -8.31 -5.83 3.85
N ALA A 109 -7.12 -6.29 3.43
CA ALA A 109 -7.01 -7.42 2.51
C ALA A 109 -7.60 -8.73 3.05
N ALA A 110 -7.64 -8.91 4.37
CA ALA A 110 -8.26 -10.09 4.99
C ALA A 110 -9.80 -10.03 5.03
N ARG A 111 -10.42 -8.87 4.84
CA ARG A 111 -11.88 -8.69 4.80
C ARG A 111 -12.49 -9.04 3.46
N ILE A 112 -11.68 -8.97 2.39
CA ILE A 112 -12.17 -9.25 1.04
C ILE A 112 -12.15 -10.75 0.83
N PRO A 113 -13.23 -11.36 0.30
CA PRO A 113 -13.21 -12.74 -0.12
C PRO A 113 -12.09 -12.96 -1.13
N ARG A 114 -11.19 -13.89 -0.83
CA ARG A 114 -10.09 -14.24 -1.74
C ARG A 114 -10.52 -15.17 -2.86
N GLN A 115 -11.64 -15.82 -2.69
CA GLN A 115 -12.25 -16.75 -3.64
C GLN A 115 -13.76 -16.53 -3.66
N LEU A 116 -14.37 -16.75 -4.80
CA LEU A 116 -15.81 -16.84 -4.90
C LEU A 116 -16.34 -18.09 -4.18
N GLN A 117 -17.62 -18.06 -3.81
CA GLN A 117 -18.29 -19.23 -3.26
C GLN A 117 -18.29 -20.37 -4.28
N ASP A 118 -18.13 -21.60 -3.80
CA ASP A 118 -17.97 -22.77 -4.66
C ASP A 118 -19.20 -23.10 -5.55
N ASP A 119 -20.34 -22.55 -5.26
CA ASP A 119 -21.59 -22.70 -5.98
C ASP A 119 -21.84 -21.62 -7.05
N MET A 120 -20.97 -20.60 -7.15
CA MET A 120 -21.15 -19.53 -8.14
C MET A 120 -20.80 -20.04 -9.54
N THR A 121 -21.81 -20.04 -10.41
CA THR A 121 -21.69 -20.42 -11.81
C THR A 121 -22.45 -19.43 -12.67
N ASN A 122 -22.15 -19.39 -13.96
CA ASN A 122 -22.86 -18.57 -14.95
C ASN A 122 -22.84 -17.07 -14.59
N HIS A 123 -21.75 -16.60 -13.96
CA HIS A 123 -21.58 -15.24 -13.49
C HIS A 123 -20.82 -14.39 -14.49
N VAL A 124 -20.91 -13.08 -14.31
CA VAL A 124 -20.18 -12.08 -15.11
C VAL A 124 -18.96 -11.57 -14.32
N ILE A 125 -17.77 -11.66 -14.90
CA ILE A 125 -16.55 -11.10 -14.36
C ILE A 125 -16.35 -9.71 -14.95
N ILE A 126 -16.18 -8.69 -14.11
CA ILE A 126 -16.00 -7.29 -14.50
C ILE A 126 -14.62 -6.84 -14.01
N THR A 127 -13.80 -6.32 -14.90
CA THR A 127 -12.38 -5.99 -14.58
C THR A 127 -12.14 -4.55 -14.16
N ARG A 128 -13.15 -3.69 -14.20
CA ARG A 128 -13.06 -2.30 -13.79
C ARG A 128 -14.42 -1.77 -13.37
N GLN A 129 -14.44 -0.90 -12.35
CA GLN A 129 -15.62 -0.12 -12.02
C GLN A 129 -15.53 1.27 -12.66
N ASP A 130 -16.41 1.54 -13.60
CA ASP A 130 -16.61 2.84 -14.21
C ASP A 130 -18.11 3.15 -14.37
N PHE A 131 -18.45 4.20 -15.08
CA PHE A 131 -19.84 4.59 -15.30
C PHE A 131 -20.65 3.51 -16.05
N LEU A 132 -20.02 2.87 -17.05
CA LEU A 132 -20.66 1.86 -17.88
C LEU A 132 -20.89 0.56 -17.09
N THR A 133 -19.83 0.10 -16.41
CA THR A 133 -19.90 -1.14 -15.61
C THR A 133 -20.81 -1.00 -14.39
N ARG A 134 -20.93 0.22 -13.82
CA ARG A 134 -21.91 0.48 -12.76
C ARG A 134 -23.34 0.29 -13.27
N ALA A 135 -23.67 0.83 -14.45
CA ALA A 135 -24.97 0.62 -15.06
C ALA A 135 -25.23 -0.87 -15.40
N LEU A 136 -24.19 -1.59 -15.85
CA LEU A 136 -24.25 -3.03 -16.06
C LEU A 136 -24.54 -3.79 -14.75
N ILE A 137 -23.79 -3.48 -13.68
CA ILE A 137 -23.97 -4.08 -12.35
C ILE A 137 -25.41 -3.86 -11.84
N ASP A 138 -25.96 -2.67 -11.99
CA ASP A 138 -27.33 -2.38 -11.59
C ASP A 138 -28.36 -3.23 -12.37
N ARG A 139 -28.10 -3.46 -13.65
CA ARG A 139 -28.92 -4.37 -14.46
C ARG A 139 -28.78 -5.83 -14.05
N LEU A 140 -27.56 -6.30 -13.81
CA LEU A 140 -27.29 -7.66 -13.33
C LEU A 140 -27.99 -7.90 -11.99
N LYS A 141 -27.92 -6.96 -11.06
CA LYS A 141 -28.67 -7.00 -9.78
C LYS A 141 -30.19 -7.06 -9.98
N GLN A 142 -30.72 -6.24 -10.87
CA GLN A 142 -32.15 -6.22 -11.18
C GLN A 142 -32.67 -7.57 -11.70
N PHE A 143 -31.88 -8.25 -12.51
CA PHE A 143 -32.22 -9.57 -13.07
C PHE A 143 -31.69 -10.75 -12.23
N GLN A 144 -31.12 -10.46 -11.05
CA GLN A 144 -30.54 -11.47 -10.15
C GLN A 144 -29.43 -12.32 -10.82
N TYR A 145 -28.72 -11.71 -11.76
CA TYR A 145 -27.56 -12.37 -12.40
C TYR A 145 -26.33 -12.22 -11.49
N PRO A 146 -25.62 -13.32 -11.19
CA PRO A 146 -24.42 -13.25 -10.38
C PRO A 146 -23.30 -12.52 -11.13
N TYR A 147 -22.54 -11.74 -10.41
CA TYR A 147 -21.36 -11.03 -10.95
C TYR A 147 -20.26 -10.96 -9.90
N VAL A 148 -19.04 -10.74 -10.36
CA VAL A 148 -17.89 -10.41 -9.54
C VAL A 148 -17.07 -9.31 -10.19
N LEU A 149 -16.65 -8.36 -9.40
CA LEU A 149 -15.76 -7.28 -9.79
C LEU A 149 -14.34 -7.63 -9.35
N VAL A 150 -13.37 -7.52 -10.24
CA VAL A 150 -11.94 -7.64 -9.92
C VAL A 150 -11.40 -6.25 -9.67
N ALA A 151 -10.88 -6.00 -8.47
CA ALA A 151 -10.23 -4.75 -8.11
C ALA A 151 -8.73 -4.97 -7.87
N THR A 152 -7.89 -4.18 -8.53
CA THR A 152 -6.44 -4.26 -8.40
C THR A 152 -5.91 -3.58 -7.15
N ASP A 153 -6.63 -2.56 -6.65
CA ASP A 153 -6.31 -1.87 -5.41
C ASP A 153 -7.08 -2.49 -4.24
N PRO A 154 -6.40 -3.04 -3.23
CA PRO A 154 -7.04 -3.61 -2.04
C PRO A 154 -7.95 -2.63 -1.29
N ASP A 155 -7.60 -1.34 -1.22
CA ASP A 155 -8.41 -0.34 -0.53
C ASP A 155 -9.70 -0.04 -1.31
N GLU A 156 -9.64 -0.04 -2.65
CA GLU A 156 -10.81 0.03 -3.51
C GLU A 156 -11.69 -1.20 -3.35
N ALA A 157 -11.10 -2.39 -3.32
CA ALA A 157 -11.84 -3.63 -3.14
C ALA A 157 -12.62 -3.67 -1.82
N VAL A 158 -12.03 -3.19 -0.71
CA VAL A 158 -12.71 -3.05 0.59
C VAL A 158 -13.89 -2.09 0.48
N ARG A 159 -13.70 -0.92 -0.10
CA ARG A 159 -14.76 0.08 -0.27
C ARG A 159 -15.94 -0.48 -1.06
N LEU A 160 -15.68 -1.15 -2.17
CA LEU A 160 -16.71 -1.75 -3.02
C LEU A 160 -17.45 -2.90 -2.32
N HIS A 161 -16.70 -3.69 -1.53
CA HIS A 161 -17.29 -4.74 -0.71
C HIS A 161 -18.21 -4.17 0.38
N ASP A 162 -17.80 -3.09 1.05
CA ASP A 162 -18.61 -2.40 2.07
C ASP A 162 -19.85 -1.72 1.45
N GLU A 163 -19.80 -1.35 0.16
CA GLU A 163 -20.96 -0.90 -0.63
C GLU A 163 -21.90 -2.06 -1.05
N GLY A 164 -21.59 -3.30 -0.65
CA GLY A 164 -22.39 -4.50 -0.93
C GLY A 164 -22.22 -5.04 -2.35
N MET A 165 -21.06 -4.78 -2.98
CA MET A 165 -20.72 -5.37 -4.27
C MET A 165 -19.99 -6.70 -4.05
N SER A 166 -20.16 -7.64 -5.00
CA SER A 166 -19.36 -8.86 -5.06
C SER A 166 -17.99 -8.51 -5.66
N VAL A 167 -16.93 -8.58 -4.86
CA VAL A 167 -15.58 -8.12 -5.24
C VAL A 167 -14.55 -9.15 -4.83
N ILE A 168 -13.53 -9.34 -5.67
CA ILE A 168 -12.28 -10.00 -5.33
C ILE A 168 -11.10 -9.04 -5.60
N ALA A 169 -10.04 -9.15 -4.80
CA ALA A 169 -8.80 -8.40 -5.04
C ALA A 169 -7.83 -9.27 -5.85
N GLY A 170 -7.24 -8.69 -6.90
CA GLY A 170 -6.23 -9.37 -7.72
C GLY A 170 -5.71 -8.54 -8.88
N ASP A 171 -4.55 -8.91 -9.39
CA ASP A 171 -3.97 -8.27 -10.57
C ASP A 171 -4.65 -8.80 -11.84
N LEU A 172 -4.90 -7.90 -12.80
CA LEU A 172 -5.59 -8.24 -14.06
C LEU A 172 -4.72 -9.06 -15.02
N ASP A 173 -3.39 -9.05 -14.82
CA ASP A 173 -2.43 -9.80 -15.62
C ASP A 173 -2.07 -11.15 -14.97
N ASP A 174 -2.63 -11.46 -13.79
CA ASP A 174 -2.33 -12.69 -13.04
C ASP A 174 -3.40 -13.76 -13.30
N PRO A 175 -3.04 -14.91 -13.92
CA PRO A 175 -3.92 -16.04 -14.13
C PRO A 175 -4.64 -16.51 -12.85
N GLU A 176 -3.93 -16.51 -11.70
CA GLU A 176 -4.49 -16.94 -10.41
C GLU A 176 -5.71 -16.08 -9.99
N THR A 177 -5.76 -14.81 -10.42
CA THR A 177 -6.91 -13.94 -10.18
C THR A 177 -8.17 -14.46 -10.83
N TYR A 178 -8.07 -14.92 -12.08
CA TYR A 178 -9.21 -15.46 -12.84
C TYR A 178 -9.58 -16.87 -12.42
N GLU A 179 -8.62 -17.70 -11.99
CA GLU A 179 -8.91 -18.99 -11.35
C GLU A 179 -9.72 -18.79 -10.07
N ARG A 180 -9.33 -17.83 -9.22
CA ARG A 180 -10.08 -17.45 -8.01
C ARG A 180 -11.45 -16.84 -8.33
N ALA A 181 -11.56 -16.14 -9.45
CA ALA A 181 -12.83 -15.65 -10.01
C ALA A 181 -13.64 -16.76 -10.68
N ARG A 182 -13.13 -18.01 -10.76
CA ARG A 182 -13.78 -19.16 -11.38
C ARG A 182 -14.19 -18.90 -12.83
N VAL A 183 -13.26 -18.38 -13.60
CA VAL A 183 -13.49 -18.02 -15.00
C VAL A 183 -13.99 -19.17 -15.85
N ASP A 184 -13.61 -20.42 -15.55
CA ASP A 184 -14.09 -21.63 -16.22
C ASP A 184 -15.62 -21.82 -16.10
N ASN A 185 -16.25 -21.26 -15.07
CA ASN A 185 -17.67 -21.32 -14.82
C ASN A 185 -18.38 -19.98 -15.07
N ALA A 186 -17.66 -18.98 -15.56
CA ALA A 186 -18.20 -17.67 -15.90
C ALA A 186 -18.92 -17.72 -17.25
N SER A 187 -19.95 -16.92 -17.41
CA SER A 187 -20.65 -16.75 -18.69
C SER A 187 -20.01 -15.65 -19.54
N LEU A 188 -19.37 -14.67 -18.91
CA LEU A 188 -18.87 -13.48 -19.59
C LEU A 188 -17.77 -12.80 -18.77
N VAL A 189 -16.73 -12.34 -19.47
CA VAL A 189 -15.74 -11.40 -18.93
C VAL A 189 -15.91 -10.04 -19.62
N VAL A 190 -16.04 -8.97 -18.84
CA VAL A 190 -16.21 -7.61 -19.37
C VAL A 190 -15.01 -6.76 -18.97
N SER A 191 -14.32 -6.20 -19.97
CA SER A 191 -13.20 -5.27 -19.78
C SER A 191 -13.52 -3.91 -20.37
N THR A 192 -13.56 -2.90 -19.49
CA THR A 192 -13.69 -1.49 -19.88
C THR A 192 -12.41 -0.71 -19.56
N ASN A 193 -11.29 -1.41 -19.49
CA ASN A 193 -9.97 -0.83 -19.27
C ASN A 193 -9.43 -0.20 -20.57
N SER A 194 -8.25 0.45 -20.49
CA SER A 194 -7.54 0.89 -21.69
C SER A 194 -7.25 -0.29 -22.61
N ASP A 195 -7.09 -0.03 -23.91
CA ASP A 195 -6.83 -1.04 -24.94
C ASP A 195 -5.71 -2.01 -24.56
N GLN A 196 -4.61 -1.48 -24.01
CA GLN A 196 -3.46 -2.29 -23.58
C GLN A 196 -3.81 -3.24 -22.44
N VAL A 197 -4.54 -2.75 -21.42
CA VAL A 197 -4.94 -3.58 -20.27
C VAL A 197 -5.99 -4.61 -20.69
N SER A 198 -6.96 -4.22 -21.53
CA SER A 198 -7.98 -5.13 -22.06
C SER A 198 -7.36 -6.25 -22.92
N THR A 199 -6.30 -5.95 -23.68
CA THR A 199 -5.52 -6.95 -24.43
C THR A 199 -4.87 -7.96 -23.49
N ASN A 200 -4.22 -7.49 -22.40
CA ASN A 200 -3.62 -8.37 -21.41
C ASN A 200 -4.68 -9.22 -20.69
N VAL A 201 -5.80 -8.62 -20.30
CA VAL A 201 -6.94 -9.34 -19.70
C VAL A 201 -7.41 -10.45 -20.63
N ALA A 202 -7.67 -10.15 -21.90
CA ALA A 202 -8.15 -11.14 -22.85
C ALA A 202 -7.15 -12.29 -23.04
N ALA A 203 -5.87 -11.98 -23.22
CA ALA A 203 -4.82 -12.98 -23.36
C ALA A 203 -4.67 -13.85 -22.10
N THR A 204 -4.73 -13.25 -20.89
CA THR A 204 -4.64 -13.96 -19.62
C THR A 204 -5.84 -14.88 -19.43
N VAL A 205 -7.05 -14.40 -19.67
CA VAL A 205 -8.27 -15.20 -19.58
C VAL A 205 -8.24 -16.37 -20.56
N ARG A 206 -7.85 -16.13 -21.82
CA ARG A 206 -7.76 -17.20 -22.84
C ARG A 206 -6.74 -18.28 -22.52
N SER A 207 -5.68 -17.93 -21.77
CA SER A 207 -4.69 -18.92 -21.35
C SER A 207 -5.23 -19.95 -20.35
N ILE A 208 -6.40 -19.66 -19.74
CA ILE A 208 -7.03 -20.49 -18.70
C ILE A 208 -8.37 -21.06 -19.22
N ALA A 209 -9.22 -20.21 -19.79
CA ALA A 209 -10.57 -20.56 -20.25
C ALA A 209 -10.72 -20.25 -21.74
N GLU A 210 -10.76 -21.32 -22.56
CA GLU A 210 -10.83 -21.19 -24.01
C GLU A 210 -12.20 -20.71 -24.51
N ASP A 211 -13.29 -21.11 -23.84
CA ASP A 211 -14.67 -20.97 -24.33
C ASP A 211 -15.46 -19.80 -23.72
N VAL A 212 -14.92 -19.10 -22.71
CA VAL A 212 -15.64 -18.00 -22.06
C VAL A 212 -15.77 -16.80 -22.99
N ASP A 213 -16.96 -16.18 -23.04
CA ASP A 213 -17.14 -14.95 -23.79
C ASP A 213 -16.37 -13.79 -23.15
N ILE A 214 -15.64 -13.01 -23.99
CA ILE A 214 -14.90 -11.81 -23.54
C ILE A 214 -15.40 -10.62 -24.36
N VAL A 215 -15.93 -9.62 -23.66
CA VAL A 215 -16.34 -8.34 -24.23
C VAL A 215 -15.40 -7.26 -23.76
N ALA A 216 -14.80 -6.55 -24.71
CA ALA A 216 -13.94 -5.39 -24.41
C ALA A 216 -14.49 -4.12 -25.08
N ILE A 217 -14.14 -2.97 -24.50
CA ILE A 217 -14.38 -1.66 -25.13
C ILE A 217 -13.05 -1.18 -25.71
N ALA A 218 -13.05 -0.82 -27.00
CA ALA A 218 -11.90 -0.24 -27.66
C ALA A 218 -11.95 1.29 -27.53
N ASP A 219 -10.82 1.87 -27.07
CA ASP A 219 -10.63 3.31 -27.04
C ASP A 219 -10.38 3.90 -28.45
N THR A 220 -9.77 3.10 -29.34
CA THR A 220 -9.46 3.51 -30.71
C THR A 220 -9.90 2.45 -31.74
N PRO A 221 -10.29 2.85 -32.97
CA PRO A 221 -10.62 1.90 -34.02
C PRO A 221 -9.49 0.93 -34.36
N ALA A 222 -8.24 1.37 -34.25
CA ALA A 222 -7.06 0.56 -34.56
C ALA A 222 -6.83 -0.57 -33.56
N SER A 223 -7.42 -0.49 -32.37
CA SER A 223 -7.27 -1.50 -31.31
C SER A 223 -8.26 -2.65 -31.43
N VAL A 224 -9.29 -2.51 -32.27
CA VAL A 224 -10.33 -3.57 -32.44
C VAL A 224 -9.71 -4.87 -32.88
N ASP A 225 -8.92 -4.85 -33.96
CA ASP A 225 -8.26 -6.05 -34.49
C ASP A 225 -7.28 -6.67 -33.48
N ILE A 226 -6.63 -5.85 -32.67
CA ILE A 226 -5.68 -6.30 -31.62
C ILE A 226 -6.44 -7.03 -30.50
N LEU A 227 -7.57 -6.48 -30.05
CA LEU A 227 -8.40 -7.05 -29.02
C LEU A 227 -9.05 -8.36 -29.48
N GLU A 228 -9.49 -8.43 -30.73
CA GLU A 228 -10.00 -9.69 -31.32
C GLU A 228 -8.91 -10.75 -31.41
N LEU A 229 -7.70 -10.37 -31.85
CA LEU A 229 -6.54 -11.28 -31.88
C LEU A 229 -6.11 -11.75 -30.48
N ALA A 230 -6.29 -10.92 -29.46
CA ALA A 230 -6.02 -11.29 -28.08
C ALA A 230 -7.05 -12.26 -27.47
N GLY A 231 -8.17 -12.49 -28.19
CA GLY A 231 -9.19 -13.45 -27.81
C GLY A 231 -10.51 -12.84 -27.34
N CYS A 232 -10.75 -11.54 -27.55
CA CYS A 232 -12.07 -10.97 -27.31
C CYS A 232 -13.10 -11.58 -28.27
N THR A 233 -14.24 -12.02 -27.73
CA THR A 233 -15.35 -12.53 -28.54
C THR A 233 -16.11 -11.38 -29.20
N GLN A 234 -16.20 -10.25 -28.53
CA GLN A 234 -16.83 -9.04 -29.03
C GLN A 234 -16.08 -7.79 -28.57
N VAL A 235 -15.85 -6.88 -29.50
CA VAL A 235 -15.25 -5.57 -29.19
C VAL A 235 -16.27 -4.48 -29.49
N LEU A 236 -16.57 -3.66 -28.48
CA LEU A 236 -17.47 -2.55 -28.59
C LEU A 236 -16.65 -1.26 -28.77
N GLN A 237 -17.02 -0.43 -29.71
CA GLN A 237 -16.46 0.88 -29.91
C GLN A 237 -17.45 1.93 -29.43
N LEU A 238 -17.04 2.74 -28.44
CA LEU A 238 -17.82 3.91 -28.07
C LEU A 238 -17.69 4.94 -29.22
N ALA A 239 -18.77 5.16 -29.95
CA ALA A 239 -18.79 6.20 -30.95
C ALA A 239 -18.50 7.55 -30.26
N ASP A 240 -17.61 8.34 -30.84
CA ASP A 240 -17.41 9.72 -30.46
C ASP A 240 -18.78 10.44 -30.55
N MET A 241 -19.40 10.74 -29.39
CA MET A 241 -20.57 11.58 -29.30
C MET A 241 -20.17 13.02 -29.11
#